data_ca7e486430a8d944af4a81df4921c180
#
_entry.id   ca7e486430a8d944af4a81df4921c180
#
_cell.length_a   1.000
_cell.length_b   1.000
_cell.length_c   1.000
_cell.angle_alpha   90.00
_cell.angle_beta   90.00
_cell.angle_gamma   90.00
#
_symmetry.space_group_name_H-M   'P 1'
#
loop_
_entity.id
_entity.type
_entity.pdbx_description
1 polymer ?
#
loop_
_entity_poly.entity_id
_entity_poly.type
_entity_poly.pdbx_seq_one_letter_code
_entity_poly.pdbx_strand_id
1 'polypeptide(L)'
;MRARLTSLLSGIALGLVLSAFPVAAAGVLQVGGTGAAAALLAHVGKPFTQQTGIAVEVKPGLGSSGGLSALAAGVLDVAVAGRALSGAEAARGLVPVITIRTPFVFVTSHHAPPSMTVPEIANVYTAEKVAWPDGSPVVLILRPREDADNHCIVQYFLGKGDVLGRARQRAELPVAVTDQDNAGMAERLKGSLAAATYAQIILEQRDLRMIAVDGVVPSIETLASGAYLPTKVLYFVHPLQPSAAASRFIQFLRSDEGVRALREAHTLPGVE
;
A
#
# COMPACT_ATOMS: atom_id res chain seq x y z
N MET A 1 -61.92 -71.58 -22.03
CA MET A 1 -60.56 -71.56 -21.50
C MET A 1 -59.93 -70.23 -21.88
N ARG A 2 -59.75 -69.26 -20.93
CA ARG A 2 -59.21 -67.93 -21.18
C ARG A 2 -57.90 -67.82 -20.39
N ALA A 3 -56.75 -67.69 -21.14
CA ALA A 3 -55.44 -67.45 -20.57
C ALA A 3 -55.28 -65.95 -20.28
N ARG A 4 -54.91 -65.62 -19.05
CA ARG A 4 -54.53 -64.22 -18.66
C ARG A 4 -53.04 -64.07 -18.80
N LEU A 5 -52.58 -63.07 -19.69
CA LEU A 5 -51.23 -62.59 -19.72
C LEU A 5 -51.10 -61.49 -18.67
N THR A 6 -50.19 -61.69 -17.71
CA THR A 6 -49.72 -60.65 -16.78
C THR A 6 -48.43 -60.09 -17.30
N SER A 7 -48.45 -58.77 -17.69
CA SER A 7 -47.28 -58.02 -18.09
C SER A 7 -46.57 -57.41 -16.86
N LEU A 8 -45.29 -57.77 -16.63
CA LEU A 8 -44.42 -57.18 -15.67
C LEU A 8 -43.75 -55.91 -16.30
N LEU A 9 -44.06 -54.72 -15.78
CA LEU A 9 -43.34 -53.47 -16.08
C LEU A 9 -42.21 -53.33 -15.07
N SER A 10 -41.00 -53.56 -15.52
CA SER A 10 -39.75 -53.24 -14.78
C SER A 10 -39.42 -51.77 -14.95
N GLY A 11 -39.64 -50.95 -13.91
CA GLY A 11 -39.21 -49.57 -13.89
C GLY A 11 -37.71 -49.48 -13.54
N ILE A 12 -36.92 -48.96 -14.48
CA ILE A 12 -35.50 -48.60 -14.24
C ILE A 12 -35.49 -47.22 -13.60
N ALA A 13 -35.18 -47.12 -12.31
CA ALA A 13 -34.93 -45.87 -11.61
C ALA A 13 -33.49 -45.43 -11.92
N LEU A 14 -33.35 -44.43 -12.79
CA LEU A 14 -32.06 -43.78 -13.08
C LEU A 14 -31.70 -42.87 -11.90
N GLY A 15 -30.87 -43.33 -10.99
CA GLY A 15 -30.36 -42.55 -9.86
C GLY A 15 -29.35 -41.49 -10.35
N LEU A 16 -29.72 -40.22 -10.28
CA LEU A 16 -28.82 -39.07 -10.50
C LEU A 16 -27.86 -38.99 -9.32
N VAL A 17 -26.63 -39.48 -9.48
CA VAL A 17 -25.55 -39.28 -8.51
C VAL A 17 -25.05 -37.85 -8.69
N LEU A 18 -25.52 -36.90 -7.85
CA LEU A 18 -24.93 -35.61 -7.69
C LEU A 18 -23.54 -35.81 -7.05
N SER A 19 -22.49 -35.79 -7.85
CA SER A 19 -21.11 -35.70 -7.36
C SER A 19 -20.91 -34.32 -6.73
N ALA A 20 -21.05 -34.25 -5.40
CA ALA A 20 -20.61 -33.08 -4.65
C ALA A 20 -19.09 -33.02 -4.77
N PHE A 21 -18.56 -32.13 -5.64
CA PHE A 21 -17.16 -31.78 -5.63
C PHE A 21 -16.87 -31.12 -4.28
N PRO A 22 -15.84 -31.57 -3.54
CA PRO A 22 -15.43 -30.86 -2.32
C PRO A 22 -15.06 -29.43 -2.73
N VAL A 23 -15.82 -28.44 -2.25
CA VAL A 23 -15.38 -27.06 -2.22
C VAL A 23 -14.15 -27.06 -1.32
N ALA A 24 -12.97 -27.06 -1.93
CA ALA A 24 -11.74 -26.87 -1.18
C ALA A 24 -11.93 -25.62 -0.33
N ALA A 25 -11.72 -25.73 0.99
CA ALA A 25 -11.82 -24.61 1.90
C ALA A 25 -10.98 -23.47 1.28
N ALA A 26 -11.65 -22.37 0.91
CA ALA A 26 -10.98 -21.25 0.32
C ALA A 26 -9.94 -20.75 1.34
N GLY A 27 -8.65 -20.88 0.99
CA GLY A 27 -7.55 -20.49 1.88
C GLY A 27 -7.63 -19.01 2.19
N VAL A 28 -6.96 -18.59 3.25
CA VAL A 28 -6.77 -17.17 3.58
C VAL A 28 -5.37 -16.76 3.12
N LEU A 29 -5.29 -15.73 2.29
CA LEU A 29 -4.03 -15.13 1.87
C LEU A 29 -3.60 -14.08 2.90
N GLN A 30 -2.49 -14.30 3.58
CA GLN A 30 -1.93 -13.37 4.56
C GLN A 30 -1.04 -12.35 3.84
N VAL A 31 -1.41 -11.07 3.89
CA VAL A 31 -0.64 -10.00 3.25
C VAL A 31 -0.32 -8.89 4.24
N GLY A 32 0.76 -8.12 3.99
CA GLY A 32 1.11 -7.03 4.89
C GLY A 32 2.35 -6.28 4.40
N GLY A 33 2.98 -5.49 5.28
CA GLY A 33 4.19 -4.75 4.99
C GLY A 33 4.07 -3.26 5.31
N THR A 34 4.50 -2.38 4.39
CA THR A 34 4.39 -0.93 4.60
C THR A 34 2.93 -0.51 4.82
N GLY A 35 2.71 0.35 5.79
CA GLY A 35 1.37 0.87 6.08
C GLY A 35 0.77 1.64 4.91
N ALA A 36 1.62 2.28 4.08
CA ALA A 36 1.19 2.95 2.85
C ALA A 36 0.43 2.05 1.87
N ALA A 37 0.61 0.71 1.95
CA ALA A 37 -0.08 -0.26 1.11
C ALA A 37 -1.28 -0.93 1.80
N ALA A 38 -1.57 -0.66 3.08
CA ALA A 38 -2.61 -1.39 3.81
C ALA A 38 -4.00 -1.22 3.17
N ALA A 39 -4.41 0.01 2.91
CA ALA A 39 -5.70 0.31 2.27
C ALA A 39 -5.74 -0.18 0.81
N LEU A 40 -4.63 -0.09 0.09
CA LEU A 40 -4.49 -0.63 -1.27
C LEU A 40 -4.67 -2.16 -1.28
N LEU A 41 -4.01 -2.89 -0.39
CA LEU A 41 -4.16 -4.36 -0.28
C LEU A 41 -5.60 -4.76 0.04
N ALA A 42 -6.27 -4.01 0.93
CA ALA A 42 -7.69 -4.23 1.22
C ALA A 42 -8.58 -3.93 0.00
N HIS A 43 -8.23 -2.89 -0.79
CA HIS A 43 -8.96 -2.52 -2.00
C HIS A 43 -8.86 -3.62 -3.07
N VAL A 44 -7.63 -4.00 -3.47
CA VAL A 44 -7.41 -5.03 -4.51
C VAL A 44 -7.80 -6.44 -4.04
N GLY A 45 -7.79 -6.68 -2.74
CA GLY A 45 -8.21 -7.95 -2.15
C GLY A 45 -9.69 -8.26 -2.36
N LYS A 46 -10.56 -7.24 -2.46
CA LYS A 46 -12.02 -7.44 -2.66
C LYS A 46 -12.34 -8.14 -3.99
N PRO A 47 -11.96 -7.62 -5.18
CA PRO A 47 -12.22 -8.29 -6.44
C PRO A 47 -11.48 -9.63 -6.54
N PHE A 48 -10.27 -9.76 -5.99
CA PHE A 48 -9.58 -11.04 -5.93
C PHE A 48 -10.39 -12.10 -5.15
N THR A 49 -10.91 -11.73 -3.98
CA THR A 49 -11.74 -12.64 -3.17
C THR A 49 -13.04 -13.00 -3.91
N GLN A 50 -13.68 -12.04 -4.58
CA GLN A 50 -14.89 -12.28 -5.37
C GLN A 50 -14.62 -13.27 -6.53
N GLN A 51 -13.49 -13.15 -7.21
CA GLN A 51 -13.11 -14.00 -8.33
C GLN A 51 -12.68 -15.41 -7.92
N THR A 52 -11.96 -15.52 -6.78
CA THR A 52 -11.26 -16.77 -6.43
C THR A 52 -11.84 -17.52 -5.22
N GLY A 53 -12.64 -16.85 -4.41
CA GLY A 53 -13.09 -17.33 -3.10
C GLY A 53 -12.01 -17.31 -2.01
N ILE A 54 -10.76 -16.88 -2.33
CA ILE A 54 -9.66 -16.78 -1.36
C ILE A 54 -9.77 -15.45 -0.63
N ALA A 55 -9.98 -15.47 0.69
CA ALA A 55 -10.02 -14.28 1.51
C ALA A 55 -8.62 -13.64 1.61
N VAL A 56 -8.55 -12.30 1.59
CA VAL A 56 -7.30 -11.56 1.82
C VAL A 56 -7.34 -10.94 3.21
N GLU A 57 -6.37 -11.31 4.05
CA GLU A 57 -6.21 -10.76 5.39
C GLU A 57 -4.98 -9.85 5.44
N VAL A 58 -5.19 -8.56 5.71
CA VAL A 58 -4.12 -7.57 5.78
C VAL A 58 -3.61 -7.46 7.21
N LYS A 59 -2.32 -7.75 7.44
CA LYS A 59 -1.65 -7.58 8.74
C LYS A 59 -1.13 -6.14 8.86
N PRO A 60 -1.65 -5.34 9.79
CA PRO A 60 -1.27 -3.94 9.95
C PRO A 60 0.06 -3.76 10.67
N GLY A 61 0.64 -2.56 10.57
CA GLY A 61 1.68 -2.05 11.47
C GLY A 61 3.09 -2.66 11.35
N LEU A 62 3.35 -3.46 10.31
CA LEU A 62 4.64 -4.16 10.17
C LEU A 62 5.76 -3.26 9.62
N GLY A 63 5.43 -2.27 8.81
CA GLY A 63 6.41 -1.53 8.01
C GLY A 63 7.09 -2.40 6.95
N SER A 64 7.94 -1.80 6.12
CA SER A 64 8.63 -2.55 5.04
C SER A 64 9.52 -3.67 5.59
N SER A 65 10.38 -3.36 6.55
CA SER A 65 11.33 -4.34 7.10
C SER A 65 10.66 -5.45 7.90
N GLY A 66 9.66 -5.11 8.73
CA GLY A 66 8.87 -6.09 9.49
C GLY A 66 8.05 -7.00 8.58
N GLY A 67 7.43 -6.44 7.52
CA GLY A 67 6.69 -7.21 6.53
C GLY A 67 7.58 -8.21 5.77
N LEU A 68 8.77 -7.78 5.32
CA LEU A 68 9.74 -8.66 4.66
C LEU A 68 10.27 -9.75 5.61
N SER A 69 10.46 -9.41 6.89
CA SER A 69 10.85 -10.40 7.90
C SER A 69 9.74 -11.42 8.16
N ALA A 70 8.50 -10.98 8.27
CA ALA A 70 7.32 -11.84 8.45
C ALA A 70 7.11 -12.76 7.22
N LEU A 71 7.32 -12.24 6.00
CA LEU A 71 7.28 -13.00 4.77
C LEU A 71 8.36 -14.10 4.77
N ALA A 72 9.60 -13.76 5.10
CA ALA A 72 10.70 -14.73 5.17
C ALA A 72 10.52 -15.78 6.28
N ALA A 73 9.72 -15.49 7.29
CA ALA A 73 9.33 -16.42 8.37
C ALA A 73 8.08 -17.25 8.04
N GLY A 74 7.45 -17.06 6.86
CA GLY A 74 6.24 -17.76 6.46
C GLY A 74 4.96 -17.30 7.20
N VAL A 75 5.00 -16.16 7.87
CA VAL A 75 3.83 -15.54 8.53
C VAL A 75 2.94 -14.80 7.51
N LEU A 76 3.55 -14.27 6.46
CA LEU A 76 2.88 -13.67 5.31
C LEU A 76 3.09 -14.53 4.08
N ASP A 77 2.13 -14.51 3.16
CA ASP A 77 2.23 -15.06 1.81
C ASP A 77 2.79 -14.05 0.81
N VAL A 78 2.41 -12.78 0.97
CA VAL A 78 2.89 -11.65 0.16
C VAL A 78 3.15 -10.45 1.06
N ALA A 79 4.29 -9.79 0.86
CA ALA A 79 4.60 -8.52 1.51
C ALA A 79 4.65 -7.38 0.49
N VAL A 80 4.29 -6.17 0.94
CA VAL A 80 4.53 -4.94 0.17
C VAL A 80 5.55 -4.08 0.89
N ALA A 81 6.65 -3.78 0.21
CA ALA A 81 7.70 -2.92 0.75
C ALA A 81 7.71 -1.56 0.04
N GLY A 82 7.93 -0.47 0.79
CA GLY A 82 8.08 0.88 0.25
C GLY A 82 9.51 1.22 -0.19
N ARG A 83 10.36 0.22 -0.36
CA ARG A 83 11.75 0.29 -0.81
C ARG A 83 12.16 -1.00 -1.52
N ALA A 84 13.20 -0.93 -2.32
CA ALA A 84 13.81 -2.14 -2.90
C ALA A 84 14.33 -3.08 -1.79
N LEU A 85 14.45 -4.36 -2.13
CA LEU A 85 15.07 -5.36 -1.26
C LEU A 85 16.55 -5.07 -1.06
N SER A 86 17.04 -5.29 0.15
CA SER A 86 18.48 -5.40 0.41
C SER A 86 19.04 -6.72 -0.10
N GLY A 87 20.36 -6.81 -0.30
CA GLY A 87 21.02 -8.06 -0.67
C GLY A 87 20.78 -9.19 0.35
N ALA A 88 20.70 -8.86 1.64
CA ALA A 88 20.43 -9.84 2.70
C ALA A 88 18.98 -10.38 2.63
N GLU A 89 18.01 -9.55 2.24
CA GLU A 89 16.62 -9.97 2.04
C GLU A 89 16.49 -10.84 0.79
N ALA A 90 17.12 -10.45 -0.32
CA ALA A 90 17.17 -11.29 -1.53
C ALA A 90 17.85 -12.64 -1.27
N ALA A 91 18.94 -12.69 -0.48
CA ALA A 91 19.63 -13.92 -0.10
C ALA A 91 18.76 -14.85 0.76
N ARG A 92 17.69 -14.35 1.40
CA ARG A 92 16.67 -15.15 2.10
C ARG A 92 15.59 -15.73 1.18
N GLY A 93 15.76 -15.60 -0.14
CA GLY A 93 14.83 -16.12 -1.14
C GLY A 93 13.59 -15.25 -1.33
N LEU A 94 13.66 -13.96 -1.02
CA LEU A 94 12.58 -13.01 -1.29
C LEU A 94 12.71 -12.44 -2.70
N VAL A 95 11.60 -12.39 -3.46
CA VAL A 95 11.57 -11.98 -4.86
C VAL A 95 10.56 -10.87 -5.07
N PRO A 96 10.98 -9.68 -5.55
CA PRO A 96 10.05 -8.64 -5.98
C PRO A 96 9.43 -9.06 -7.32
N VAL A 97 8.12 -8.98 -7.45
CA VAL A 97 7.38 -9.54 -8.60
C VAL A 97 6.48 -8.54 -9.32
N ILE A 98 6.07 -7.49 -8.63
CA ILE A 98 5.31 -6.37 -9.21
C ILE A 98 5.80 -5.10 -8.54
N THR A 99 5.95 -4.05 -9.33
CA THR A 99 6.16 -2.69 -8.84
C THR A 99 4.98 -1.81 -9.22
N ILE A 100 4.60 -0.94 -8.31
CA ILE A 100 3.60 0.10 -8.55
C ILE A 100 4.12 1.43 -8.04
N ARG A 101 3.58 2.52 -8.55
CA ARG A 101 3.97 3.89 -8.18
C ARG A 101 2.75 4.69 -7.77
N THR A 102 2.91 5.54 -6.77
CA THR A 102 1.91 6.55 -6.37
C THR A 102 2.64 7.85 -6.04
N PRO A 103 2.03 9.03 -6.18
CA PRO A 103 2.68 10.27 -5.76
C PRO A 103 3.09 10.19 -4.28
N PHE A 104 4.33 10.59 -3.98
CA PHE A 104 4.77 10.85 -2.63
C PHE A 104 4.45 12.30 -2.30
N VAL A 105 3.66 12.53 -1.27
CA VAL A 105 3.03 13.83 -0.99
C VAL A 105 3.38 14.35 0.40
N PHE A 106 3.33 15.67 0.57
CA PHE A 106 3.18 16.27 1.88
C PHE A 106 1.71 16.60 2.13
N VAL A 107 1.27 16.35 3.35
CA VAL A 107 -0.10 16.56 3.81
C VAL A 107 -0.14 17.42 5.07
N THR A 108 -1.25 18.11 5.27
CA THR A 108 -1.43 19.03 6.38
C THR A 108 -2.89 19.09 6.84
N SER A 109 -3.10 19.38 8.11
CA SER A 109 -4.41 19.79 8.66
C SER A 109 -4.71 21.27 8.45
N HIS A 110 -3.76 22.08 7.94
CA HIS A 110 -4.00 23.47 7.63
C HIS A 110 -5.05 23.58 6.52
N HIS A 111 -6.11 24.37 6.74
CA HIS A 111 -7.31 24.37 5.89
C HIS A 111 -7.08 24.96 4.48
N ALA A 112 -6.10 25.87 4.33
CA ALA A 112 -5.77 26.53 3.08
C ALA A 112 -4.23 26.59 2.90
N PRO A 113 -3.57 25.44 2.70
CA PRO A 113 -2.12 25.44 2.54
C PRO A 113 -1.73 26.07 1.19
N PRO A 114 -0.68 26.89 1.16
CA PRO A 114 -0.12 27.39 -0.09
C PRO A 114 0.58 26.23 -0.84
N SER A 115 0.87 26.44 -2.12
CA SER A 115 1.91 25.68 -2.79
C SER A 115 3.25 25.93 -2.09
N MET A 116 4.05 24.89 -1.91
CA MET A 116 5.40 25.02 -1.35
C MET A 116 6.43 24.60 -2.41
N THR A 117 7.50 25.35 -2.50
CA THR A 117 8.67 24.96 -3.31
C THR A 117 9.48 23.90 -2.58
N VAL A 118 10.31 23.15 -3.33
CA VAL A 118 11.25 22.18 -2.74
C VAL A 118 12.15 22.84 -1.67
N PRO A 119 12.73 24.04 -1.88
CA PRO A 119 13.49 24.73 -0.83
C PRO A 119 12.66 25.10 0.42
N GLU A 120 11.40 25.50 0.27
CA GLU A 120 10.54 25.80 1.42
C GLU A 120 10.25 24.55 2.24
N ILE A 121 9.97 23.41 1.60
CA ILE A 121 9.82 22.11 2.29
C ILE A 121 11.12 21.74 3.01
N ALA A 122 12.28 21.89 2.35
CA ALA A 122 13.59 21.64 2.99
C ALA A 122 13.81 22.53 4.20
N ASN A 123 13.38 23.80 4.13
CA ASN A 123 13.49 24.75 5.24
C ASN A 123 12.70 24.30 6.47
N VAL A 124 11.53 23.64 6.32
CA VAL A 124 10.77 23.11 7.45
C VAL A 124 11.57 22.07 8.26
N TYR A 125 12.45 21.32 7.59
CA TYR A 125 13.33 20.35 8.25
C TYR A 125 14.56 20.99 8.92
N THR A 126 14.96 22.18 8.50
CA THR A 126 16.22 22.80 8.93
C THR A 126 16.04 23.97 9.88
N ALA A 127 14.97 24.76 9.71
CA ALA A 127 14.71 25.92 10.53
C ALA A 127 14.15 25.52 11.90
N GLU A 128 14.49 26.30 12.91
CA GLU A 128 13.99 26.10 14.27
C GLU A 128 12.48 26.33 14.36
N LYS A 129 11.98 27.33 13.64
CA LYS A 129 10.54 27.67 13.60
C LYS A 129 10.16 28.04 12.17
N VAL A 130 9.02 27.51 11.73
CA VAL A 130 8.38 27.87 10.45
C VAL A 130 6.91 28.12 10.72
N ALA A 131 6.34 29.10 10.03
CA ALA A 131 4.92 29.45 10.14
C ALA A 131 4.24 29.38 8.77
N TRP A 132 2.95 29.04 8.80
CA TRP A 132 2.06 29.18 7.67
C TRP A 132 1.83 30.68 7.37
N PRO A 133 1.30 31.05 6.19
CA PRO A 133 1.07 32.47 5.84
C PRO A 133 0.16 33.25 6.81
N ASP A 134 -0.72 32.55 7.52
CA ASP A 134 -1.59 33.11 8.55
C ASP A 134 -0.90 33.31 9.91
N GLY A 135 0.41 33.00 10.00
CA GLY A 135 1.20 33.11 11.21
C GLY A 135 1.11 31.89 12.15
N SER A 136 0.24 30.92 11.87
CA SER A 136 0.17 29.69 12.68
C SER A 136 1.43 28.84 12.48
N PRO A 137 1.89 28.09 13.51
CA PRO A 137 3.11 27.32 13.41
C PRO A 137 2.95 26.12 12.48
N VAL A 138 4.02 25.81 11.72
CA VAL A 138 4.14 24.52 11.01
C VAL A 138 4.65 23.48 12.00
N VAL A 139 3.88 22.40 12.20
CA VAL A 139 4.25 21.27 13.06
C VAL A 139 4.72 20.11 12.20
N LEU A 140 6.02 19.97 12.02
CA LEU A 140 6.61 18.88 11.25
C LEU A 140 6.49 17.56 12.02
N ILE A 141 5.98 16.51 11.35
CA ILE A 141 5.93 15.16 11.89
C ILE A 141 7.03 14.32 11.23
N LEU A 142 7.89 13.74 12.03
CA LEU A 142 8.98 12.90 11.57
C LEU A 142 8.59 11.42 11.52
N ARG A 143 9.34 10.66 10.73
CA ARG A 143 9.27 9.19 10.70
C ARG A 143 10.49 8.59 11.42
N PRO A 144 10.43 7.34 11.94
CA PRO A 144 11.58 6.63 12.48
C PRO A 144 12.75 6.60 11.48
N ARG A 145 13.99 6.41 11.97
CA ARG A 145 15.19 6.44 11.10
C ARG A 145 15.13 5.43 9.95
N GLU A 146 14.59 4.27 10.21
CA GLU A 146 14.53 3.12 9.28
C GLU A 146 13.30 3.16 8.37
N ASP A 147 12.47 4.19 8.49
CA ASP A 147 11.26 4.31 7.70
C ASP A 147 11.58 4.60 6.22
N ALA A 148 10.87 3.91 5.33
CA ALA A 148 11.08 3.99 3.89
C ALA A 148 10.76 5.37 3.30
N ASP A 149 9.93 6.20 3.96
CA ASP A 149 9.60 7.55 3.51
C ASP A 149 10.80 8.48 3.58
N ASN A 150 11.72 8.25 4.51
CA ASN A 150 12.95 9.05 4.63
C ASN A 150 13.76 9.04 3.33
N HIS A 151 13.74 7.93 2.59
CA HIS A 151 14.43 7.85 1.30
C HIS A 151 13.81 8.82 0.28
N CYS A 152 12.49 8.85 0.17
CA CYS A 152 11.79 9.78 -0.72
C CYS A 152 12.00 11.24 -0.27
N ILE A 153 11.95 11.53 1.04
CA ILE A 153 12.18 12.87 1.57
C ILE A 153 13.59 13.36 1.18
N VAL A 154 14.60 12.53 1.38
CA VAL A 154 15.99 12.88 1.01
C VAL A 154 16.14 13.04 -0.50
N GLN A 155 15.63 12.09 -1.26
CA GLN A 155 15.76 12.06 -2.72
C GLN A 155 15.14 13.29 -3.39
N TYR A 156 13.94 13.69 -3.00
CA TYR A 156 13.17 14.71 -3.72
C TYR A 156 13.22 16.09 -3.09
N PHE A 157 13.52 16.20 -1.79
CA PHE A 157 13.35 17.46 -1.07
C PHE A 157 14.62 17.94 -0.34
N LEU A 158 15.38 17.05 0.27
CA LEU A 158 16.49 17.46 1.12
C LEU A 158 17.85 17.36 0.46
N GLY A 159 17.99 16.59 -0.61
CA GLY A 159 19.26 16.36 -1.28
C GLY A 159 20.31 15.71 -0.37
N LYS A 160 21.58 16.09 -0.58
CA LYS A 160 22.72 15.54 0.16
C LYS A 160 22.86 16.20 1.54
N GLY A 161 23.31 15.44 2.52
CA GLY A 161 23.58 15.90 3.87
C GLY A 161 22.67 15.27 4.92
N ASP A 162 23.01 15.46 6.20
CA ASP A 162 22.27 14.90 7.32
C ASP A 162 21.17 15.84 7.84
N VAL A 163 20.29 16.29 6.94
CA VAL A 163 19.18 17.19 7.29
C VAL A 163 18.18 16.51 8.20
N LEU A 164 17.83 15.25 7.90
CA LEU A 164 16.94 14.46 8.76
C LEU A 164 17.54 14.18 10.14
N GLY A 165 18.85 13.92 10.21
CA GLY A 165 19.55 13.74 11.49
C GLY A 165 19.45 14.98 12.36
N ARG A 166 19.67 16.17 11.77
CA ARG A 166 19.53 17.47 12.48
C ARG A 166 18.08 17.70 12.91
N ALA A 167 17.10 17.47 12.04
CA ALA A 167 15.69 17.59 12.40
C ALA A 167 15.32 16.72 13.62
N ARG A 168 15.88 15.51 13.71
CA ARG A 168 15.66 14.58 14.84
C ARG A 168 16.33 15.00 16.16
N GLN A 169 17.23 15.95 16.15
CA GLN A 169 17.78 16.53 17.37
C GLN A 169 16.81 17.50 18.05
N ARG A 170 15.77 17.92 17.33
CA ARG A 170 14.70 18.77 17.84
C ARG A 170 13.71 17.91 18.61
N ALA A 171 13.83 17.89 19.94
CA ALA A 171 13.05 17.01 20.82
C ALA A 171 11.55 17.30 20.82
N GLU A 172 11.14 18.49 20.39
CA GLU A 172 9.75 18.93 20.29
C GLU A 172 9.01 18.33 19.07
N LEU A 173 9.74 17.81 18.08
CA LEU A 173 9.13 17.27 16.87
C LEU A 173 8.53 15.87 17.14
N PRO A 174 7.24 15.68 16.89
CA PRO A 174 6.61 14.38 17.01
C PRO A 174 7.16 13.38 16.00
N VAL A 175 7.25 12.11 16.41
CA VAL A 175 7.66 10.99 15.56
C VAL A 175 6.52 10.00 15.47
N ALA A 176 6.00 9.76 14.28
CA ALA A 176 4.95 8.78 14.02
C ALA A 176 5.53 7.45 13.57
N VAL A 177 5.17 6.35 14.25
CA VAL A 177 5.81 5.04 14.04
C VAL A 177 5.27 4.34 12.79
N THR A 178 3.96 4.37 12.55
CA THR A 178 3.32 3.77 11.39
C THR A 178 2.77 4.84 10.44
N ASP A 179 2.45 4.45 9.20
CA ASP A 179 1.81 5.37 8.24
C ASP A 179 0.43 5.83 8.74
N GLN A 180 -0.31 4.95 9.42
CA GLN A 180 -1.61 5.27 10.00
C GLN A 180 -1.49 6.23 11.19
N ASP A 181 -0.49 6.01 12.07
CA ASP A 181 -0.19 6.96 13.17
C ASP A 181 0.19 8.33 12.61
N ASN A 182 0.99 8.35 11.54
CA ASN A 182 1.44 9.57 10.88
C ASN A 182 0.26 10.37 10.33
N ALA A 183 -0.63 9.74 9.56
CA ALA A 183 -1.83 10.39 9.04
C ALA A 183 -2.77 10.84 10.17
N GLY A 184 -3.03 9.97 11.16
CA GLY A 184 -3.88 10.33 12.31
C GLY A 184 -3.28 11.42 13.21
N MET A 185 -1.96 11.49 13.34
CA MET A 185 -1.28 12.57 14.04
C MET A 185 -1.37 13.88 13.24
N ALA A 186 -1.21 13.80 11.91
CA ALA A 186 -1.34 14.95 11.02
C ALA A 186 -2.74 15.56 11.08
N GLU A 187 -3.80 14.75 11.17
CA GLU A 187 -5.18 15.23 11.33
C GLU A 187 -5.40 15.96 12.66
N ARG A 188 -4.80 15.47 13.76
CA ARG A 188 -5.01 16.03 15.10
C ARG A 188 -4.17 17.27 15.41
N LEU A 189 -2.97 17.38 14.86
CA LEU A 189 -2.07 18.50 15.11
C LEU A 189 -2.36 19.65 14.16
N LYS A 190 -2.86 20.76 14.69
CA LYS A 190 -3.14 21.97 13.89
C LYS A 190 -1.86 22.47 13.21
N GLY A 191 -1.93 22.75 11.92
CA GLY A 191 -0.79 23.21 11.14
C GLY A 191 0.28 22.14 10.93
N SER A 192 -0.07 20.86 11.02
CA SER A 192 0.84 19.75 10.76
C SER A 192 1.45 19.82 9.35
N LEU A 193 2.64 19.23 9.20
CA LEU A 193 3.22 18.87 7.91
C LEU A 193 3.78 17.46 8.03
N ALA A 194 3.25 16.52 7.25
CA ALA A 194 3.65 15.13 7.27
C ALA A 194 3.84 14.60 5.85
N ALA A 195 4.81 13.70 5.67
CA ALA A 195 4.96 12.97 4.42
C ALA A 195 4.00 11.77 4.39
N ALA A 196 3.42 11.47 3.22
CA ALA A 196 2.50 10.37 3.01
C ALA A 196 2.52 9.90 1.55
N THR A 197 1.66 8.95 1.21
CA THR A 197 1.38 8.59 -0.20
C THR A 197 -0.03 9.04 -0.59
N TYR A 198 -0.16 9.49 -1.84
CA TYR A 198 -1.44 9.90 -2.41
C TYR A 198 -2.50 8.79 -2.25
N ALA A 199 -2.14 7.55 -2.64
CA ALA A 199 -3.04 6.40 -2.56
C ALA A 199 -3.55 6.16 -1.13
N GLN A 200 -2.68 6.24 -0.12
CA GLN A 200 -3.08 6.07 1.28
C GLN A 200 -4.12 7.12 1.70
N ILE A 201 -3.81 8.40 1.46
CA ILE A 201 -4.67 9.51 1.89
C ILE A 201 -6.07 9.39 1.28
N ILE A 202 -6.15 9.06 -0.01
CA ILE A 202 -7.44 8.93 -0.70
C ILE A 202 -8.20 7.67 -0.25
N LEU A 203 -7.55 6.50 -0.23
CA LEU A 203 -8.20 5.23 0.12
C LEU A 203 -8.66 5.17 1.59
N GLU A 204 -7.90 5.79 2.50
CA GLU A 204 -8.25 5.90 3.92
C GLU A 204 -9.22 7.07 4.19
N GLN A 205 -9.55 7.88 3.17
CA GLN A 205 -10.45 9.05 3.28
C GLN A 205 -10.02 10.03 4.39
N ARG A 206 -8.71 10.34 4.44
CA ARG A 206 -8.13 11.20 5.47
C ARG A 206 -8.54 12.66 5.28
N ASP A 207 -8.91 13.34 6.37
CA ASP A 207 -9.22 14.78 6.37
C ASP A 207 -7.93 15.62 6.40
N LEU A 208 -7.14 15.47 5.34
CA LEU A 208 -5.86 16.16 5.15
C LEU A 208 -5.82 16.84 3.79
N ARG A 209 -5.13 17.96 3.71
CA ARG A 209 -4.89 18.70 2.47
C ARG A 209 -3.52 18.32 1.93
N MET A 210 -3.43 18.00 0.64
CA MET A 210 -2.16 17.75 -0.03
C MET A 210 -1.52 19.07 -0.45
N ILE A 211 -0.22 19.20 -0.20
CA ILE A 211 0.57 20.36 -0.59
C ILE A 211 0.91 20.24 -2.08
N ALA A 212 0.61 21.27 -2.86
CA ALA A 212 1.17 21.39 -4.21
C ALA A 212 2.68 21.71 -4.10
N VAL A 213 3.50 21.05 -4.91
CA VAL A 213 4.96 21.27 -4.92
C VAL A 213 5.34 22.01 -6.21
N ASP A 214 6.05 23.11 -6.08
CA ASP A 214 6.43 24.01 -7.21
C ASP A 214 5.22 24.35 -8.12
N GLY A 215 4.04 24.56 -7.50
CA GLY A 215 2.79 24.85 -8.19
C GLY A 215 2.07 23.65 -8.77
N VAL A 216 2.63 22.45 -8.70
CA VAL A 216 2.03 21.23 -9.23
C VAL A 216 1.25 20.48 -8.15
N VAL A 217 -0.06 20.32 -8.34
CA VAL A 217 -0.92 19.50 -7.47
C VAL A 217 -0.63 18.02 -7.70
N PRO A 218 -0.34 17.25 -6.65
CA PRO A 218 -0.12 15.81 -6.80
C PRO A 218 -1.38 15.09 -7.22
N SER A 219 -1.29 14.28 -8.27
CA SER A 219 -2.33 13.35 -8.73
C SER A 219 -1.72 12.21 -9.53
N ILE A 220 -2.53 11.21 -9.89
CA ILE A 220 -2.07 10.13 -10.75
C ILE A 220 -1.74 10.66 -12.16
N GLU A 221 -2.51 11.62 -12.66
CA GLU A 221 -2.31 12.24 -13.97
C GLU A 221 -1.01 13.05 -14.01
N THR A 222 -0.74 13.85 -12.97
CA THR A 222 0.50 14.64 -12.89
C THR A 222 1.72 13.76 -12.66
N LEU A 223 1.58 12.63 -11.94
CA LEU A 223 2.64 11.62 -11.86
C LEU A 223 2.87 10.92 -13.21
N ALA A 224 1.82 10.52 -13.91
CA ALA A 224 1.90 9.82 -15.19
C ALA A 224 2.54 10.69 -16.29
N SER A 225 2.21 11.98 -16.30
CA SER A 225 2.79 12.95 -17.25
C SER A 225 4.22 13.39 -16.91
N GLY A 226 4.71 13.05 -15.70
CA GLY A 226 6.01 13.52 -15.21
C GLY A 226 6.02 14.97 -14.72
N ALA A 227 4.87 15.65 -14.64
CA ALA A 227 4.77 17.00 -14.08
C ALA A 227 5.02 17.00 -12.57
N TYR A 228 4.55 15.97 -11.84
CA TYR A 228 4.84 15.74 -10.43
C TYR A 228 5.89 14.64 -10.29
N LEU A 229 7.08 14.99 -9.81
CA LEU A 229 8.22 14.06 -9.75
C LEU A 229 8.26 13.19 -8.48
N PRO A 230 7.90 13.69 -7.27
CA PRO A 230 8.04 12.91 -6.06
C PRO A 230 7.18 11.64 -6.10
N THR A 231 7.83 10.50 -6.00
CA THR A 231 7.21 9.18 -6.25
C THR A 231 7.56 8.21 -5.15
N LYS A 232 6.57 7.49 -4.66
CA LYS A 232 6.75 6.29 -3.84
C LYS A 232 6.59 5.06 -4.71
N VAL A 233 7.63 4.23 -4.75
CA VAL A 233 7.57 2.91 -5.38
C VAL A 233 7.23 1.87 -4.32
N LEU A 234 6.25 1.04 -4.61
CA LEU A 234 5.83 -0.07 -3.78
C LEU A 234 6.14 -1.38 -4.49
N TYR A 235 6.79 -2.30 -3.79
CA TYR A 235 7.24 -3.59 -4.30
C TYR A 235 6.41 -4.70 -3.67
N PHE A 236 5.67 -5.44 -4.49
CA PHE A 236 5.07 -6.71 -4.08
C PHE A 236 6.14 -7.79 -4.09
N VAL A 237 6.27 -8.50 -3.00
CA VAL A 237 7.32 -9.48 -2.75
C VAL A 237 6.69 -10.78 -2.29
N HIS A 238 7.16 -11.92 -2.83
CA HIS A 238 6.84 -13.25 -2.34
C HIS A 238 8.11 -14.09 -2.14
N PRO A 239 8.08 -15.21 -1.43
CA PRO A 239 9.21 -16.11 -1.34
C PRO A 239 9.47 -16.79 -2.69
N LEU A 240 10.69 -17.29 -2.93
CA LEU A 240 11.06 -17.98 -4.17
C LEU A 240 10.10 -19.13 -4.52
N GLN A 241 9.51 -19.77 -3.51
CA GLN A 241 8.46 -20.77 -3.65
C GLN A 241 7.18 -20.25 -2.99
N PRO A 242 6.34 -19.50 -3.72
CA PRO A 242 5.12 -18.94 -3.17
C PRO A 242 4.05 -20.02 -2.95
N SER A 243 3.13 -19.78 -2.01
CA SER A 243 1.92 -20.57 -1.87
C SER A 243 1.05 -20.50 -3.14
N ALA A 244 0.15 -21.46 -3.32
CA ALA A 244 -0.80 -21.42 -4.43
C ALA A 244 -1.70 -20.17 -4.37
N ALA A 245 -2.05 -19.70 -3.17
CA ALA A 245 -2.82 -18.48 -2.95
C ALA A 245 -2.02 -17.24 -3.36
N ALA A 246 -0.74 -17.14 -2.95
CA ALA A 246 0.16 -16.07 -3.36
C ALA A 246 0.35 -16.03 -4.88
N SER A 247 0.58 -17.18 -5.51
CA SER A 247 0.72 -17.28 -6.98
C SER A 247 -0.53 -16.79 -7.71
N ARG A 248 -1.73 -17.18 -7.25
CA ARG A 248 -3.00 -16.72 -7.81
C ARG A 248 -3.19 -15.22 -7.62
N PHE A 249 -2.81 -14.68 -6.46
CA PHE A 249 -2.90 -13.24 -6.20
C PHE A 249 -1.99 -12.42 -7.12
N ILE A 250 -0.75 -12.87 -7.32
CA ILE A 250 0.18 -12.19 -8.26
C ILE A 250 -0.33 -12.29 -9.71
N GLN A 251 -0.89 -13.45 -10.13
CA GLN A 251 -1.51 -13.58 -11.45
C GLN A 251 -2.72 -12.64 -11.60
N PHE A 252 -3.56 -12.54 -10.56
CA PHE A 252 -4.68 -11.59 -10.55
C PHE A 252 -4.20 -10.15 -10.70
N LEU A 253 -3.19 -9.70 -9.93
CA LEU A 253 -2.67 -8.34 -10.02
C LEU A 253 -2.08 -8.01 -11.42
N ARG A 254 -1.66 -9.02 -12.19
CA ARG A 254 -1.19 -8.88 -13.58
C ARG A 254 -2.30 -8.95 -14.61
N SER A 255 -3.49 -9.40 -14.25
CA SER A 255 -4.65 -9.45 -15.15
C SER A 255 -5.22 -8.04 -15.40
N ASP A 256 -6.04 -7.90 -16.45
CA ASP A 256 -6.72 -6.63 -16.76
C ASP A 256 -7.57 -6.13 -15.60
N GLU A 257 -8.21 -7.05 -14.86
CA GLU A 257 -9.01 -6.72 -13.68
C GLU A 257 -8.13 -6.24 -12.52
N GLY A 258 -7.03 -6.93 -12.24
CA GLY A 258 -6.07 -6.54 -11.21
C GLY A 258 -5.39 -5.21 -11.54
N VAL A 259 -4.99 -5.00 -12.79
CA VAL A 259 -4.42 -3.71 -13.26
C VAL A 259 -5.44 -2.58 -13.10
N ARG A 260 -6.72 -2.83 -13.42
CA ARG A 260 -7.79 -1.87 -13.19
C ARG A 260 -7.95 -1.57 -11.69
N ALA A 261 -8.02 -2.59 -10.84
CA ALA A 261 -8.12 -2.41 -9.39
C ALA A 261 -6.92 -1.64 -8.79
N LEU A 262 -5.70 -1.87 -9.29
CA LEU A 262 -4.52 -1.09 -8.92
C LEU A 262 -4.65 0.39 -9.33
N ARG A 263 -5.19 0.68 -10.52
CA ARG A 263 -5.43 2.06 -10.97
C ARG A 263 -6.52 2.75 -10.15
N GLU A 264 -7.60 2.05 -9.85
CA GLU A 264 -8.68 2.53 -8.97
C GLU A 264 -8.16 2.77 -7.53
N ALA A 265 -7.12 2.04 -7.12
CA ALA A 265 -6.40 2.29 -5.88
C ALA A 265 -5.37 3.43 -5.98
N HIS A 266 -5.48 4.30 -6.99
CA HIS A 266 -4.63 5.46 -7.18
C HIS A 266 -3.14 5.13 -7.29
N THR A 267 -2.83 4.08 -8.05
CA THR A 267 -1.46 3.70 -8.38
C THR A 267 -1.26 3.52 -9.87
N LEU A 268 -0.02 3.68 -10.32
CA LEU A 268 0.42 3.32 -11.66
C LEU A 268 1.18 2.00 -11.58
N PRO A 269 0.73 0.93 -12.25
CA PRO A 269 1.52 -0.27 -12.42
C PRO A 269 2.87 0.07 -13.05
N GLY A 270 3.94 -0.56 -12.58
CA GLY A 270 5.26 -0.43 -13.19
C GLY A 270 5.24 -1.02 -14.60
N VAL A 271 5.98 -0.39 -15.52
CA VAL A 271 6.33 -1.03 -16.79
C VAL A 271 7.43 -2.03 -16.45
N GLU A 272 7.22 -3.31 -16.72
CA GLU A 272 8.26 -4.35 -16.65
C GLU A 272 9.38 -4.08 -17.63
#